data_a7906c06d731975026c57fa77d182412
#
_entry.id   a7906c06d731975026c57fa77d182412
#
_cell.length_a   1.000
_cell.length_b   1.000
_cell.length_c   1.000
_cell.angle_alpha   90.00
_cell.angle_beta   90.00
_cell.angle_gamma   90.00
#
_symmetry.space_group_name_H-M   'P 1'
#
loop_
_entity.id
_entity.type
_entity.pdbx_description
1 polymer ?
#
loop_
_entity_poly.entity_id
_entity_poly.type
_entity_poly.pdbx_seq_one_letter_code
_entity_poly.pdbx_strand_id
1 'polypeptide(L)'
;MAKRFVFLEIRDPEINALVGWLREAAMGAPSRHNVHITIRGPYSREVPEPQLARYQNVLRSDPIVLEGFGSFQAAGRHVVYLKVQHPKLRKVWWKPDFPIKTYGFNPHVTIFEGADEVRAQTILDFLRKERLSVLTWDFEVTARVSDHRDLFTEPLRKAEPFLKLVNKGLVRADILNRFERALRSASHAA
;
A
#
# COMPACT_ATOMS: atom_id res chain seq x y z
N MET A 1 4.74 -23.29 -8.54
CA MET A 1 5.06 -22.30 -9.59
C MET A 1 4.99 -20.91 -9.01
N ALA A 2 6.02 -20.11 -9.19
CA ALA A 2 6.05 -18.72 -8.75
C ALA A 2 4.96 -17.90 -9.45
N LYS A 3 4.17 -17.14 -8.70
CA LYS A 3 3.13 -16.28 -9.25
C LYS A 3 3.72 -14.90 -9.53
N ARG A 4 3.35 -14.29 -10.64
CA ARG A 4 3.78 -12.93 -11.00
C ARG A 4 2.62 -11.97 -10.92
N PHE A 5 2.90 -10.76 -10.41
CA PHE A 5 1.92 -9.70 -10.31
C PHE A 5 2.45 -8.43 -10.97
N VAL A 6 1.54 -7.62 -11.48
CA VAL A 6 1.85 -6.26 -11.93
C VAL A 6 1.44 -5.31 -10.83
N PHE A 7 2.37 -4.47 -10.44
CA PHE A 7 2.21 -3.45 -9.44
C PHE A 7 2.28 -2.06 -10.07
N LEU A 8 1.53 -1.15 -9.53
CA LEU A 8 1.78 0.27 -9.65
C LEU A 8 2.56 0.66 -8.40
N GLU A 9 3.84 0.95 -8.55
CA GLU A 9 4.73 1.34 -7.46
C GLU A 9 4.81 2.85 -7.38
N ILE A 10 4.58 3.41 -6.21
CA ILE A 10 4.78 4.83 -5.95
C ILE A 10 6.28 5.07 -5.77
N ARG A 11 6.82 6.03 -6.52
CA ARG A 11 8.23 6.42 -6.48
C ARG A 11 8.46 7.67 -5.63
N ASP A 12 7.41 8.40 -5.33
CA ASP A 12 7.44 9.58 -4.48
C ASP A 12 8.04 9.25 -3.10
N PRO A 13 9.18 9.86 -2.73
CA PRO A 13 9.89 9.51 -1.50
C PRO A 13 9.12 9.91 -0.24
N GLU A 14 8.32 10.98 -0.28
CA GLU A 14 7.56 11.44 0.87
C GLU A 14 6.37 10.52 1.17
N ILE A 15 5.67 10.06 0.13
CA ILE A 15 4.58 9.10 0.27
C ILE A 15 5.12 7.73 0.71
N ASN A 16 6.25 7.29 0.14
CA ASN A 16 6.90 6.05 0.57
C ASN A 16 7.31 6.10 2.05
N ALA A 17 7.83 7.24 2.52
CA ALA A 17 8.19 7.40 3.92
C ALA A 17 6.96 7.40 4.83
N LEU A 18 5.90 8.14 4.48
CA LEU A 18 4.66 8.20 5.25
C LEU A 18 4.02 6.81 5.39
N VAL A 19 3.78 6.14 4.27
CA VAL A 19 3.11 4.84 4.25
C VAL A 19 4.02 3.75 4.81
N GLY A 20 5.32 3.79 4.52
CA GLY A 20 6.32 2.88 5.10
C GLY A 20 6.32 2.95 6.61
N TRP A 21 6.31 4.15 7.16
CA TRP A 21 6.26 4.36 8.59
C TRP A 21 4.92 3.91 9.22
N LEU A 22 3.77 4.21 8.59
CA LEU A 22 2.47 3.70 9.06
C LEU A 22 2.47 2.16 9.11
N ARG A 23 3.05 1.51 8.11
CA ARG A 23 3.20 0.04 8.08
C ARG A 23 4.11 -0.46 9.19
N GLU A 24 5.27 0.17 9.38
CA GLU A 24 6.23 -0.20 10.39
C GLU A 24 5.63 -0.11 11.80
N ALA A 25 4.98 0.99 12.12
CA ALA A 25 4.26 1.16 13.37
C ALA A 25 3.10 0.16 13.52
N ALA A 26 2.34 -0.08 12.44
CA ALA A 26 1.21 -1.01 12.43
C ALA A 26 1.63 -2.48 12.56
N MET A 27 2.72 -2.88 11.93
CA MET A 27 3.19 -4.27 11.87
C MET A 27 4.20 -4.62 12.97
N GLY A 28 4.82 -3.62 13.60
CA GLY A 28 5.92 -3.82 14.55
C GLY A 28 7.23 -4.29 13.89
N ALA A 29 7.36 -4.13 12.57
CA ALA A 29 8.53 -4.55 11.81
C ALA A 29 8.80 -3.57 10.65
N PRO A 30 10.08 -3.36 10.26
CA PRO A 30 10.43 -2.47 9.18
C PRO A 30 9.71 -2.76 7.87
N SER A 31 9.18 -1.73 7.22
CA SER A 31 8.59 -1.86 5.89
C SER A 31 9.69 -2.05 4.85
N ARG A 32 9.73 -3.20 4.19
CA ARG A 32 10.77 -3.58 3.23
C ARG A 32 10.44 -3.26 1.78
N HIS A 33 9.24 -2.77 1.51
CA HIS A 33 8.77 -2.58 0.14
C HIS A 33 8.32 -1.15 -0.09
N ASN A 34 8.58 -0.65 -1.31
CA ASN A 34 7.94 0.55 -1.79
C ASN A 34 6.42 0.42 -1.70
N VAL A 35 5.77 1.56 -1.56
CA VAL A 35 4.31 1.63 -1.62
C VAL A 35 3.85 1.15 -2.99
N HIS A 36 3.00 0.14 -3.02
CA HIS A 36 2.51 -0.43 -4.27
C HIS A 36 1.03 -0.78 -4.21
N ILE A 37 0.43 -0.80 -5.37
CA ILE A 37 -0.94 -1.22 -5.62
C ILE A 37 -0.89 -2.41 -6.58
N THR A 38 -1.41 -3.56 -6.19
CA THR A 38 -1.53 -4.69 -7.09
C THR A 38 -2.63 -4.42 -8.09
N ILE A 39 -2.29 -4.28 -9.37
CA ILE A 39 -3.26 -3.96 -10.43
C ILE A 39 -3.60 -5.16 -11.30
N ARG A 40 -2.73 -6.15 -11.43
CA ARG A 40 -2.95 -7.35 -12.22
C ARG A 40 -2.27 -8.59 -11.64
N GLY A 41 -2.75 -9.75 -12.02
CA GLY A 41 -2.21 -11.05 -11.65
C GLY A 41 -3.19 -11.84 -10.78
N PRO A 42 -2.84 -13.09 -10.43
CA PRO A 42 -1.56 -13.72 -10.69
C PRO A 42 -1.37 -14.18 -12.16
N TYR A 43 -0.14 -14.15 -12.62
CA TYR A 43 0.27 -14.72 -13.91
C TYR A 43 1.22 -15.90 -13.70
N SER A 44 1.10 -16.91 -14.56
CA SER A 44 2.04 -18.06 -14.61
C SER A 44 3.27 -17.78 -15.48
N ARG A 45 3.21 -16.76 -16.33
CA ARG A 45 4.28 -16.37 -17.27
C ARG A 45 4.75 -14.96 -16.98
N GLU A 46 5.91 -14.63 -17.52
CA GLU A 46 6.44 -13.28 -17.50
C GLU A 46 5.53 -12.30 -18.24
N VAL A 47 5.40 -11.09 -17.70
CA VAL A 47 4.65 -10.00 -18.34
C VAL A 47 5.65 -9.22 -19.20
N PRO A 48 5.47 -9.19 -20.53
CA PRO A 48 6.39 -8.53 -21.43
C PRO A 48 6.48 -7.02 -21.18
N GLU A 49 7.69 -6.46 -21.32
CA GLU A 49 7.94 -5.03 -21.15
C GLU A 49 7.03 -4.12 -21.99
N PRO A 50 6.71 -4.41 -23.26
CA PRO A 50 5.76 -3.61 -24.03
C PRO A 50 4.36 -3.54 -23.40
N GLN A 51 3.96 -4.60 -22.67
CA GLN A 51 2.68 -4.62 -21.97
C GLN A 51 2.72 -3.73 -20.72
N LEU A 52 3.82 -3.74 -19.97
CA LEU A 52 4.03 -2.84 -18.83
C LEU A 52 4.03 -1.37 -19.27
N ALA A 53 4.77 -1.07 -20.35
CA ALA A 53 4.80 0.26 -20.96
C ALA A 53 3.40 0.73 -21.40
N ARG A 54 2.58 -0.16 -21.95
CA ARG A 54 1.17 0.14 -22.29
C ARG A 54 0.36 0.52 -21.06
N TYR A 55 0.51 -0.21 -19.95
CA TYR A 55 -0.19 0.13 -18.70
C TYR A 55 0.28 1.46 -18.14
N GLN A 56 1.59 1.70 -18.13
CA GLN A 56 2.18 2.97 -17.74
C GLN A 56 1.60 4.12 -18.57
N ASN A 57 1.54 3.98 -19.89
CA ASN A 57 1.00 5.00 -20.80
C ASN A 57 -0.49 5.30 -20.55
N VAL A 58 -1.29 4.31 -20.18
CA VAL A 58 -2.69 4.51 -19.82
C VAL A 58 -2.82 5.32 -18.53
N LEU A 59 -1.93 5.09 -17.56
CA LEU A 59 -2.05 5.68 -16.23
C LEU A 59 -1.37 7.05 -16.12
N ARG A 60 -0.28 7.32 -16.82
CA ARG A 60 0.54 8.55 -16.64
C ARG A 60 -0.17 9.88 -16.89
N SER A 61 -1.38 9.86 -17.45
CA SER A 61 -2.14 11.08 -17.78
C SER A 61 -2.84 11.72 -16.58
N ASP A 62 -2.90 11.04 -15.46
CA ASP A 62 -3.59 11.49 -14.26
C ASP A 62 -2.80 11.09 -13.01
N PRO A 63 -2.89 11.83 -11.90
CA PRO A 63 -2.19 11.47 -10.67
C PRO A 63 -2.84 10.28 -9.98
N ILE A 64 -2.06 9.59 -9.16
CA ILE A 64 -2.55 8.66 -8.16
C ILE A 64 -2.95 9.46 -6.92
N VAL A 65 -4.17 9.22 -6.44
CA VAL A 65 -4.66 9.80 -5.19
C VAL A 65 -4.85 8.68 -4.18
N LEU A 66 -4.22 8.79 -3.02
CA LEU A 66 -4.46 7.96 -1.86
C LEU A 66 -5.42 8.71 -0.94
N GLU A 67 -6.70 8.33 -0.95
CA GLU A 67 -7.72 9.02 -0.19
C GLU A 67 -8.78 8.06 0.33
N GLY A 68 -9.10 8.20 1.61
CA GLY A 68 -9.98 7.27 2.30
C GLY A 68 -9.26 5.98 2.71
N PHE A 69 -9.98 5.14 3.42
CA PHE A 69 -9.46 3.90 4.01
C PHE A 69 -10.55 2.84 3.97
N GLY A 70 -10.19 1.62 4.29
CA GLY A 70 -11.11 0.51 4.43
C GLY A 70 -10.44 -0.69 5.08
N SER A 71 -11.25 -1.71 5.32
CA SER A 71 -10.77 -3.01 5.78
C SER A 71 -11.56 -4.15 5.13
N PHE A 72 -10.95 -5.32 5.12
CA PHE A 72 -11.60 -6.60 4.83
C PHE A 72 -10.89 -7.72 5.56
N GLN A 73 -11.54 -8.89 5.62
CA GLN A 73 -10.91 -10.12 6.10
C GLN A 73 -10.56 -11.03 4.93
N ALA A 74 -9.38 -11.62 4.97
CA ALA A 74 -8.94 -12.62 4.02
C ALA A 74 -8.12 -13.71 4.73
N ALA A 75 -8.48 -14.97 4.55
CA ALA A 75 -7.79 -16.12 5.13
C ALA A 75 -7.55 -16.01 6.67
N GLY A 76 -8.54 -15.50 7.41
CA GLY A 76 -8.46 -15.31 8.87
C GLY A 76 -7.59 -14.12 9.32
N ARG A 77 -7.20 -13.24 8.39
CA ARG A 77 -6.42 -12.04 8.67
C ARG A 77 -7.23 -10.78 8.39
N HIS A 78 -7.07 -9.79 9.23
CA HIS A 78 -7.60 -8.45 9.03
C HIS A 78 -6.64 -7.66 8.15
N VAL A 79 -7.17 -7.05 7.08
CA VAL A 79 -6.41 -6.16 6.20
C VAL A 79 -6.97 -4.75 6.35
N VAL A 80 -6.12 -3.80 6.70
CA VAL A 80 -6.44 -2.36 6.74
C VAL A 80 -5.64 -1.64 5.66
N TYR A 81 -6.30 -0.76 4.91
CA TYR A 81 -5.70 -0.17 3.73
C TYR A 81 -6.14 1.28 3.47
N LEU A 82 -5.31 2.00 2.73
CA LEU A 82 -5.69 3.26 2.07
C LEU A 82 -6.29 2.94 0.70
N LYS A 83 -7.39 3.61 0.35
CA LYS A 83 -7.99 3.53 -0.98
C LYS A 83 -7.17 4.27 -2.00
N VAL A 84 -7.13 3.75 -3.21
CA VAL A 84 -6.45 4.37 -4.33
C VAL A 84 -7.47 4.80 -5.36
N GLN A 85 -7.38 6.06 -5.79
CA GLN A 85 -8.22 6.62 -6.83
C GLN A 85 -7.35 7.01 -8.04
N HIS A 86 -7.83 6.66 -9.22
CA HIS A 86 -7.27 7.07 -10.50
C HIS A 86 -8.29 6.82 -11.61
N PRO A 87 -8.60 7.80 -12.49
CA PRO A 87 -9.71 7.71 -13.45
C PRO A 87 -9.60 6.53 -14.41
N LYS A 88 -8.38 6.14 -14.76
CA LYS A 88 -8.12 5.09 -15.75
C LYS A 88 -7.69 3.74 -15.16
N LEU A 89 -7.60 3.63 -13.84
CA LEU A 89 -7.11 2.40 -13.19
C LEU A 89 -7.98 1.18 -13.53
N ARG A 90 -9.29 1.37 -13.65
CA ARG A 90 -10.21 0.30 -14.07
C ARG A 90 -9.90 -0.28 -15.45
N LYS A 91 -9.28 0.47 -16.35
CA LYS A 91 -8.89 0.01 -17.70
C LYS A 91 -7.73 -0.99 -17.70
N VAL A 92 -6.88 -0.93 -16.67
CA VAL A 92 -5.71 -1.81 -16.51
C VAL A 92 -5.90 -2.87 -15.44
N TRP A 93 -6.90 -2.73 -14.60
CA TRP A 93 -7.18 -3.65 -13.49
C TRP A 93 -7.64 -5.02 -14.00
N TRP A 94 -6.96 -6.08 -13.56
CA TRP A 94 -7.39 -7.45 -13.81
C TRP A 94 -6.81 -8.40 -12.75
N LYS A 95 -7.66 -8.95 -11.89
CA LYS A 95 -7.32 -9.89 -10.82
C LYS A 95 -8.30 -11.05 -10.83
N PRO A 96 -7.99 -12.18 -11.49
CA PRO A 96 -8.92 -13.30 -11.66
C PRO A 96 -9.27 -14.00 -10.35
N ASP A 97 -8.34 -14.08 -9.40
CA ASP A 97 -8.55 -14.60 -8.04
C ASP A 97 -9.24 -13.60 -7.09
N PHE A 98 -9.48 -12.38 -7.57
CA PHE A 98 -10.23 -11.34 -6.86
C PHE A 98 -11.14 -10.58 -7.84
N PRO A 99 -12.15 -11.25 -8.43
CA PRO A 99 -12.96 -10.67 -9.51
C PRO A 99 -13.83 -9.52 -9.01
N ILE A 100 -13.90 -8.46 -9.82
CA ILE A 100 -14.68 -7.24 -9.51
C ILE A 100 -16.14 -7.53 -9.24
N LYS A 101 -16.73 -8.52 -9.92
CA LYS A 101 -18.13 -8.88 -9.72
C LYS A 101 -18.42 -9.37 -8.29
N THR A 102 -17.46 -10.04 -7.68
CA THR A 102 -17.62 -10.62 -6.33
C THR A 102 -17.16 -9.66 -5.24
N TYR A 103 -16.02 -8.98 -5.44
CA TYR A 103 -15.35 -8.21 -4.39
C TYR A 103 -15.37 -6.69 -4.63
N GLY A 104 -15.93 -6.25 -5.76
CA GLY A 104 -15.89 -4.85 -6.18
C GLY A 104 -14.55 -4.41 -6.74
N PHE A 105 -14.51 -3.17 -7.22
CA PHE A 105 -13.28 -2.52 -7.65
C PHE A 105 -12.63 -1.84 -6.45
N ASN A 106 -11.58 -2.45 -5.91
CA ASN A 106 -10.94 -1.99 -4.68
C ASN A 106 -9.41 -1.92 -4.81
N PRO A 107 -8.87 -0.99 -5.60
CA PRO A 107 -7.44 -0.73 -5.60
C PRO A 107 -7.03 -0.08 -4.28
N HIS A 108 -5.97 -0.62 -3.65
CA HIS A 108 -5.57 -0.20 -2.32
C HIS A 108 -4.08 -0.35 -2.06
N VAL A 109 -3.63 0.38 -1.06
CA VAL A 109 -2.31 0.24 -0.43
C VAL A 109 -2.53 -0.33 0.96
N THR A 110 -2.03 -1.53 1.22
CA THR A 110 -2.13 -2.19 2.53
C THR A 110 -1.28 -1.47 3.56
N ILE A 111 -1.88 -1.14 4.72
CA ILE A 111 -1.20 -0.58 5.89
C ILE A 111 -0.92 -1.67 6.92
N PHE A 112 -1.89 -2.54 7.15
CA PHE A 112 -1.80 -3.62 8.12
C PHE A 112 -2.38 -4.90 7.54
N GLU A 113 -1.76 -6.02 7.87
CA GLU A 113 -2.29 -7.36 7.63
C GLU A 113 -1.88 -8.27 8.77
N GLY A 114 -2.84 -8.75 9.56
CA GLY A 114 -2.57 -9.58 10.73
C GLY A 114 -3.83 -10.19 11.35
N ALA A 115 -3.64 -11.09 12.32
CA ALA A 115 -4.75 -11.72 13.04
C ALA A 115 -5.32 -10.86 14.17
N ASP A 116 -4.62 -9.79 14.57
CA ASP A 116 -5.00 -8.92 15.69
C ASP A 116 -6.12 -7.95 15.26
N GLU A 117 -7.34 -8.27 15.67
CA GLU A 117 -8.53 -7.47 15.37
C GLU A 117 -8.53 -6.12 16.11
N VAL A 118 -8.09 -6.10 17.35
CA VAL A 118 -8.03 -4.87 18.17
C VAL A 118 -7.08 -3.87 17.51
N ARG A 119 -5.92 -4.34 17.09
CA ARG A 119 -4.94 -3.53 16.36
C ARG A 119 -5.49 -3.03 15.04
N ALA A 120 -6.16 -3.88 14.26
CA ALA A 120 -6.80 -3.50 13.00
C ALA A 120 -7.83 -2.38 13.22
N GLN A 121 -8.69 -2.52 14.24
CA GLN A 121 -9.71 -1.52 14.56
C GLN A 121 -9.07 -0.20 15.01
N THR A 122 -8.03 -0.25 15.84
CA THR A 122 -7.28 0.95 16.28
C THR A 122 -6.71 1.73 15.09
N ILE A 123 -6.14 1.01 14.11
CA ILE A 123 -5.61 1.63 12.88
C ILE A 123 -6.73 2.26 12.05
N LEU A 124 -7.87 1.58 11.90
CA LEU A 124 -9.04 2.12 11.21
C LEU A 124 -9.55 3.40 11.84
N ASP A 125 -9.67 3.44 13.16
CA ASP A 125 -10.17 4.60 13.89
C ASP A 125 -9.20 5.79 13.80
N PHE A 126 -7.90 5.50 13.82
CA PHE A 126 -6.89 6.51 13.56
C PHE A 126 -7.00 7.09 12.15
N LEU A 127 -7.06 6.25 11.11
CA LEU A 127 -7.17 6.69 9.71
C LEU A 127 -8.46 7.49 9.46
N ARG A 128 -9.56 7.10 10.13
CA ARG A 128 -10.84 7.84 10.09
C ARG A 128 -10.71 9.25 10.65
N LYS A 129 -9.98 9.40 11.74
CA LYS A 129 -9.77 10.68 12.41
C LYS A 129 -8.85 11.60 11.61
N GLU A 130 -7.74 11.07 11.09
CA GLU A 130 -6.71 11.90 10.44
C GLU A 130 -7.07 12.28 8.99
N ARG A 131 -7.97 11.55 8.32
CA ARG A 131 -8.45 11.84 6.96
C ARG A 131 -7.29 12.08 5.98
N LEU A 132 -6.34 11.14 5.95
CA LEU A 132 -5.17 11.24 5.07
C LEU A 132 -5.61 11.32 3.61
N SER A 133 -5.11 12.34 2.90
CA SER A 133 -5.25 12.48 1.46
C SER A 133 -3.92 12.96 0.89
N VAL A 134 -3.33 12.19 0.00
CA VAL A 134 -2.07 12.49 -0.66
C VAL A 134 -2.16 12.16 -2.14
N LEU A 135 -1.43 12.92 -2.97
CA LEU A 135 -1.45 12.82 -4.42
C LEU A 135 -0.02 12.76 -4.95
N THR A 136 0.20 11.93 -5.97
CA THR A 136 1.49 11.88 -6.67
C THR A 136 1.35 11.60 -8.17
N TRP A 137 2.30 12.13 -8.93
CA TRP A 137 2.56 11.81 -10.33
C TRP A 137 3.74 10.86 -10.50
N ASP A 138 4.50 10.62 -9.40
CA ASP A 138 5.71 9.83 -9.42
C ASP A 138 5.40 8.37 -9.09
N PHE A 139 5.14 7.60 -10.13
CA PHE A 139 4.85 6.16 -10.04
C PHE A 139 5.32 5.41 -11.27
N GLU A 140 5.55 4.12 -11.11
CA GLU A 140 5.99 3.22 -12.16
C GLU A 140 5.17 1.91 -12.15
N VAL A 141 4.87 1.38 -13.35
CA VAL A 141 4.26 0.06 -13.51
C VAL A 141 5.35 -0.98 -13.64
N THR A 142 5.41 -1.91 -12.70
CA THR A 142 6.43 -2.97 -12.62
C THR A 142 5.80 -4.35 -12.57
N ALA A 143 6.54 -5.39 -12.96
CA ALA A 143 6.15 -6.77 -12.73
C ALA A 143 7.14 -7.43 -11.77
N ARG A 144 6.62 -8.15 -10.77
CA ARG A 144 7.44 -8.88 -9.81
C ARG A 144 6.93 -10.29 -9.61
N VAL A 145 7.85 -11.19 -9.33
CA VAL A 145 7.55 -12.53 -8.85
C VAL A 145 7.13 -12.41 -7.38
N SER A 146 5.99 -12.97 -7.04
CA SER A 146 5.62 -13.16 -5.66
C SER A 146 5.71 -14.65 -5.34
N ASP A 147 6.82 -15.08 -4.81
CA ASP A 147 6.78 -16.19 -3.88
C ASP A 147 6.31 -15.62 -2.55
N HIS A 148 5.34 -16.27 -1.91
CA HIS A 148 4.83 -15.82 -0.60
C HIS A 148 5.95 -15.68 0.47
N ARG A 149 7.16 -16.13 0.17
CA ARG A 149 8.38 -15.98 0.97
C ARG A 149 9.21 -14.76 0.59
N ASP A 150 9.16 -14.29 -0.67
CA ASP A 150 10.09 -13.28 -1.21
C ASP A 150 9.59 -11.84 -1.13
N LEU A 151 8.33 -11.62 -0.80
CA LEU A 151 7.85 -10.27 -0.44
C LEU A 151 8.66 -9.64 0.72
N PHE A 152 9.50 -10.46 1.39
CA PHE A 152 10.29 -10.08 2.56
C PHE A 152 11.81 -10.08 2.33
N THR A 153 12.32 -10.42 1.14
CA THR A 153 13.75 -10.68 0.93
C THR A 153 14.49 -9.70 0.03
N GLU A 154 13.83 -8.75 -0.64
CA GLU A 154 14.56 -7.71 -1.38
C GLU A 154 15.32 -6.78 -0.42
N PRO A 155 16.61 -6.47 -0.72
CA PRO A 155 17.38 -5.58 0.11
C PRO A 155 16.73 -4.19 0.16
N LEU A 156 16.56 -3.68 1.37
CA LEU A 156 16.15 -2.30 1.64
C LEU A 156 16.94 -1.34 0.76
N ARG A 157 16.29 -0.67 -0.19
CA ARG A 157 16.80 0.63 -0.62
C ARG A 157 16.86 1.48 0.64
N LYS A 158 18.05 2.00 0.98
CA LYS A 158 18.21 2.89 2.12
C LYS A 158 17.20 4.01 1.98
N ALA A 159 16.09 3.91 2.72
CA ALA A 159 15.17 5.01 2.86
C ALA A 159 15.98 6.21 3.38
N GLU A 160 15.79 7.39 2.78
CA GLU A 160 16.32 8.59 3.42
C GLU A 160 15.83 8.64 4.86
N PRO A 161 16.70 9.03 5.82
CA PRO A 161 16.29 9.07 7.21
C PRO A 161 15.00 9.86 7.33
N PHE A 162 13.99 9.26 7.94
CA PHE A 162 12.67 9.79 8.18
C PHE A 162 12.66 11.28 8.65
N LEU A 163 13.61 11.68 9.49
CA LEU A 163 13.80 13.06 9.95
C LEU A 163 14.00 14.08 8.82
N LYS A 164 14.58 13.69 7.67
CA LYS A 164 14.74 14.60 6.52
C LYS A 164 13.42 14.84 5.78
N LEU A 165 12.48 13.90 5.83
CA LEU A 165 11.21 13.95 5.13
C LEU A 165 10.12 14.67 5.94
N VAL A 166 10.20 14.61 7.28
CA VAL A 166 9.32 15.37 8.20
C VAL A 166 9.41 16.89 7.93
N ASN A 167 10.56 17.38 7.50
CA ASN A 167 10.77 18.81 7.23
C ASN A 167 10.15 19.30 5.90
N LYS A 168 9.64 18.41 5.05
CA LYS A 168 9.04 18.78 3.75
C LYS A 168 7.51 18.97 3.79
N GLY A 169 6.87 18.77 4.94
CA GLY A 169 5.49 19.18 5.19
C GLY A 169 4.39 18.15 4.93
N LEU A 170 4.63 17.06 4.19
CA LEU A 170 3.67 15.97 3.99
C LEU A 170 3.55 15.06 5.22
N VAL A 171 4.65 14.83 5.91
CA VAL A 171 4.70 14.00 7.10
C VAL A 171 4.83 14.89 8.34
N ARG A 172 3.74 15.07 9.04
CA ARG A 172 3.75 15.82 10.29
C ARG A 172 4.15 14.88 11.43
N ALA A 173 5.22 15.22 12.14
CA ALA A 173 5.68 14.45 13.30
C ALA A 173 4.60 14.20 14.36
N ASP A 174 3.65 15.13 14.48
CA ASP A 174 2.52 15.00 15.39
C ASP A 174 1.55 13.88 14.98
N ILE A 175 1.30 13.66 13.68
CA ILE A 175 0.48 12.53 13.18
C ILE A 175 1.13 11.21 13.60
N LEU A 176 2.43 11.10 13.42
CA LEU A 176 3.19 9.92 13.74
C LEU A 176 3.12 9.59 15.23
N ASN A 177 3.39 10.58 16.07
CA ASN A 177 3.34 10.44 17.52
C ASN A 177 1.94 10.07 18.02
N ARG A 178 0.88 10.56 17.36
CA ARG A 178 -0.51 10.20 17.71
C ARG A 178 -0.82 8.75 17.32
N PHE A 179 -0.34 8.29 16.16
CA PHE A 179 -0.54 6.91 15.73
C PHE A 179 0.13 5.91 16.66
N GLU A 180 1.40 6.13 16.99
CA GLU A 180 2.12 5.27 17.94
C GLU A 180 1.47 5.25 19.32
N ARG A 181 0.99 6.41 19.81
CA ARG A 181 0.24 6.45 21.09
C ARG A 181 -1.04 5.65 21.02
N ALA A 182 -1.81 5.76 19.93
CA ALA A 182 -3.04 4.99 19.75
C ALA A 182 -2.76 3.48 19.78
N LEU A 183 -1.72 3.01 19.10
CA LEU A 183 -1.33 1.60 19.08
C LEU A 183 -0.86 1.10 20.46
N ARG A 184 -0.07 1.90 21.20
CA ARG A 184 0.37 1.54 22.56
C ARG A 184 -0.81 1.45 23.54
N SER A 185 -1.75 2.39 23.49
CA SER A 185 -2.93 2.38 24.36
C SER A 185 -3.82 1.15 24.14
N ALA A 186 -3.97 0.70 22.90
CA ALA A 186 -4.73 -0.51 22.57
C ALA A 186 -4.05 -1.79 23.09
N SER A 187 -2.70 -1.85 23.06
CA SER A 187 -1.94 -3.02 23.55
C SER A 187 -1.97 -3.18 25.08
N HIS A 188 -2.36 -2.14 25.83
CA HIS A 188 -2.47 -2.21 27.30
C HIS A 188 -3.89 -2.48 27.77
N ALA A 189 -4.87 -2.44 26.87
CA ALA A 189 -6.28 -2.69 27.16
C ALA A 189 -6.76 -4.12 26.82
N ALA A 190 -5.91 -4.90 26.16
CA ALA A 190 -6.12 -6.31 25.80
C ALA A 190 -5.35 -7.25 26.73
#